data_6666d81d4025af1ad6ecb08e3217b648
#
_entry.id   6666d81d4025af1ad6ecb08e3217b648
#
_cell.length_a   1.000
_cell.length_b   1.000
_cell.length_c   1.000
_cell.angle_alpha   90.00
_cell.angle_beta   90.00
_cell.angle_gamma   90.00
#
_symmetry.space_group_name_H-M   'P 1'
#
loop_
_entity.id
_entity.type
_entity.pdbx_description
1 polymer ?
#
loop_
_entity_poly.entity_id
_entity_poly.type
_entity_poly.pdbx_seq_one_letter_code
_entity_poly.pdbx_strand_id
1 'polypeptide(L)'
;MRVGLVCPYSFDAYGGVQLHVRDLAEELLHRGHHVSVLAPAEDSTPVPDYVVPSGRSVPIPYNGSIARLNFGPVVGARVRRWVEQGAFDLVHLHEPFIPSLSMLALWAADGPVVGTFHTAMERSRGLRAISPVVVPMLEKITGRIAVSAEARRTLVEHLGGDAVVVPNGVYVDKFADAGCDPRWTGTPERPTVAFLGRLDEQRKGLPILAAAVGEVLATVPGARFLVAGRGEATEERALLDRYGDSVTFLGGITDEEKARLFRSADVYVAPQTGGESFGIVLVEAMAGGALVVASDIPAFQAVLDSGSAGRLFRRGDPASLARTLVEALSHRGEAESVRRRARTTVQRYDWSSVTDQILGVYDMVLSTAHAPVREDPRSRTMYGRLRAATERPWA
;
A
#
# COMPACT_ATOMS: atom_id res chain seq x y z
N MET A 1 -23.74 6.65 7.19
CA MET A 1 -22.81 7.65 7.76
C MET A 1 -22.34 8.61 6.67
N ARG A 2 -21.97 9.83 7.05
CA ARG A 2 -21.25 10.77 6.17
C ARG A 2 -19.78 10.74 6.58
N VAL A 3 -18.92 10.23 5.70
CA VAL A 3 -17.49 9.99 5.96
C VAL A 3 -16.65 10.94 5.13
N GLY A 4 -15.78 11.71 5.80
CA GLY A 4 -14.75 12.50 5.13
C GLY A 4 -13.44 11.75 5.08
N LEU A 5 -12.92 11.41 3.90
CA LEU A 5 -11.61 10.79 3.73
C LEU A 5 -10.58 11.84 3.30
N VAL A 6 -9.37 11.80 3.84
CA VAL A 6 -8.30 12.71 3.45
C VAL A 6 -7.08 11.93 2.98
N CYS A 7 -6.70 12.16 1.71
CA CYS A 7 -5.47 11.64 1.13
C CYS A 7 -4.37 12.71 1.17
N PRO A 8 -3.19 12.44 1.73
CA PRO A 8 -2.10 13.41 1.75
C PRO A 8 -1.41 13.57 0.40
N TYR A 9 -1.52 12.56 -0.48
CA TYR A 9 -0.81 12.47 -1.75
C TYR A 9 -1.70 12.81 -2.93
N SER A 10 -1.09 13.37 -3.98
CA SER A 10 -1.80 13.83 -5.18
C SER A 10 -2.38 12.69 -6.00
N PHE A 11 -3.63 12.86 -6.44
CA PHE A 11 -4.30 11.97 -7.39
C PHE A 11 -3.81 12.15 -8.85
N ASP A 12 -2.94 13.14 -9.11
CA ASP A 12 -2.25 13.28 -10.40
C ASP A 12 -1.21 12.17 -10.65
N ALA A 13 -0.88 11.39 -9.61
CA ALA A 13 0.10 10.33 -9.68
C ALA A 13 -0.42 9.04 -9.04
N TYR A 14 -0.04 7.91 -9.61
CA TYR A 14 -0.34 6.60 -9.02
C TYR A 14 0.52 6.33 -7.78
N GLY A 15 -0.11 5.81 -6.71
CA GLY A 15 0.56 5.37 -5.50
C GLY A 15 -0.35 4.49 -4.65
N GLY A 16 0.24 3.66 -3.79
CA GLY A 16 -0.51 2.69 -3.00
C GLY A 16 -1.53 3.32 -2.04
N VAL A 17 -1.19 4.46 -1.43
CA VAL A 17 -2.11 5.17 -0.52
C VAL A 17 -3.27 5.82 -1.28
N GLN A 18 -3.00 6.44 -2.44
CA GLN A 18 -4.03 7.02 -3.30
C GLN A 18 -5.03 5.96 -3.75
N LEU A 19 -4.53 4.82 -4.21
CA LEU A 19 -5.37 3.70 -4.62
C LEU A 19 -6.21 3.18 -3.46
N HIS A 20 -5.58 2.96 -2.30
CA HIS A 20 -6.28 2.52 -1.08
C HIS A 20 -7.41 3.48 -0.68
N VAL A 21 -7.18 4.81 -0.75
CA VAL A 21 -8.22 5.81 -0.41
C VAL A 21 -9.37 5.78 -1.41
N ARG A 22 -9.08 5.61 -2.70
CA ARG A 22 -10.11 5.50 -3.75
C ARG A 22 -10.94 4.25 -3.59
N ASP A 23 -10.29 3.10 -3.44
CA ASP A 23 -10.96 1.81 -3.28
C ASP A 23 -11.83 1.79 -2.00
N LEU A 24 -11.32 2.33 -0.88
CA LEU A 24 -12.10 2.48 0.35
C LEU A 24 -13.30 3.41 0.15
N ALA A 25 -13.14 4.52 -0.57
CA ALA A 25 -14.25 5.42 -0.86
C ALA A 25 -15.34 4.73 -1.69
N GLU A 26 -14.95 3.99 -2.72
CA GLU A 26 -15.87 3.24 -3.60
C GLU A 26 -16.59 2.14 -2.82
N GLU A 27 -15.88 1.42 -1.96
CA GLU A 27 -16.47 0.38 -1.12
C GLU A 27 -17.46 0.94 -0.10
N LEU A 28 -17.15 2.06 0.54
CA LEU A 28 -18.07 2.74 1.46
C LEU A 28 -19.32 3.28 0.74
N LEU A 29 -19.17 3.84 -0.47
CA LEU A 29 -20.28 4.27 -1.32
C LEU A 29 -21.16 3.09 -1.72
N HIS A 30 -20.58 1.97 -2.14
CA HIS A 30 -21.28 0.74 -2.47
C HIS A 30 -22.11 0.21 -1.30
N ARG A 31 -21.63 0.40 -0.06
CA ARG A 31 -22.35 0.05 1.18
C ARG A 31 -23.38 1.08 1.63
N GLY A 32 -23.66 2.11 0.81
CA GLY A 32 -24.69 3.11 1.08
C GLY A 32 -24.28 4.23 2.03
N HIS A 33 -22.96 4.42 2.26
CA HIS A 33 -22.47 5.58 2.99
C HIS A 33 -22.31 6.80 2.07
N HIS A 34 -22.37 8.00 2.62
CA HIS A 34 -21.99 9.22 1.90
C HIS A 34 -20.51 9.50 2.12
N VAL A 35 -19.74 9.62 1.05
CA VAL A 35 -18.30 9.81 1.12
C VAL A 35 -17.89 11.09 0.39
N SER A 36 -16.99 11.85 0.99
CA SER A 36 -16.27 12.93 0.33
C SER A 36 -14.77 12.74 0.57
N VAL A 37 -13.97 12.73 -0.50
CA VAL A 37 -12.52 12.56 -0.44
C VAL A 37 -11.84 13.90 -0.70
N LEU A 38 -11.03 14.39 0.23
CA LEU A 38 -10.17 15.55 0.02
C LEU A 38 -8.77 15.09 -0.38
N ALA A 39 -8.31 15.46 -1.58
CA ALA A 39 -7.01 15.08 -2.10
C ALA A 39 -6.36 16.21 -2.91
N PRO A 40 -5.02 16.30 -3.00
CA PRO A 40 -4.38 17.15 -3.99
C PRO A 40 -4.68 16.60 -5.38
N ALA A 41 -5.11 17.46 -6.27
CA ALA A 41 -5.28 17.20 -7.71
C ALA A 41 -5.29 18.53 -8.45
N GLU A 42 -4.79 18.56 -9.68
CA GLU A 42 -4.91 19.71 -10.57
C GLU A 42 -6.35 19.80 -11.10
N ASP A 43 -6.81 21.00 -11.43
CA ASP A 43 -8.19 21.21 -11.94
C ASP A 43 -8.45 20.46 -13.26
N SER A 44 -7.40 20.13 -14.00
CA SER A 44 -7.45 19.35 -15.25
C SER A 44 -7.47 17.84 -15.05
N THR A 45 -7.17 17.36 -13.83
CA THR A 45 -7.12 15.93 -13.55
C THR A 45 -8.53 15.36 -13.42
N PRO A 46 -8.91 14.37 -14.22
CA PRO A 46 -10.21 13.72 -14.07
C PRO A 46 -10.25 12.96 -12.77
N VAL A 47 -11.14 13.37 -11.86
CA VAL A 47 -11.37 12.70 -10.57
C VAL A 47 -12.86 12.34 -10.44
N PRO A 48 -13.20 11.29 -9.69
CA PRO A 48 -14.59 10.96 -9.40
C PRO A 48 -15.33 12.07 -8.66
N ASP A 49 -16.66 12.14 -8.78
CA ASP A 49 -17.51 13.18 -8.19
C ASP A 49 -17.43 13.28 -6.67
N TYR A 50 -17.07 12.20 -6.00
CA TYR A 50 -16.85 12.19 -4.55
C TYR A 50 -15.53 12.82 -4.11
N VAL A 51 -14.64 13.17 -5.05
CA VAL A 51 -13.34 13.79 -4.77
C VAL A 51 -13.41 15.30 -4.87
N VAL A 52 -12.96 15.97 -3.82
CA VAL A 52 -12.79 17.42 -3.76
C VAL A 52 -11.31 17.74 -3.95
N PRO A 53 -10.91 18.31 -5.11
CA PRO A 53 -9.52 18.66 -5.38
C PRO A 53 -9.10 19.85 -4.52
N SER A 54 -7.95 19.73 -3.86
CA SER A 54 -7.38 20.82 -3.05
C SER A 54 -6.43 21.74 -3.82
N GLY A 55 -6.18 21.43 -5.10
CA GLY A 55 -5.27 22.14 -6.00
C GLY A 55 -3.92 21.44 -6.15
N ARG A 56 -3.02 22.11 -6.90
CA ARG A 56 -1.73 21.56 -7.33
C ARG A 56 -0.83 21.12 -6.18
N SER A 57 -0.15 20.01 -6.37
CA SER A 57 0.84 19.46 -5.46
C SER A 57 2.28 19.84 -5.81
N VAL A 58 3.19 19.79 -4.83
CA VAL A 58 4.63 19.97 -5.00
C VAL A 58 5.33 18.63 -4.81
N PRO A 59 6.22 18.21 -5.72
CA PRO A 59 6.99 16.99 -5.57
C PRO A 59 8.09 17.16 -4.50
N ILE A 60 8.12 16.25 -3.54
CA ILE A 60 9.10 16.22 -2.44
C ILE A 60 9.71 14.81 -2.38
N PRO A 61 11.05 14.68 -2.39
CA PRO A 61 11.70 13.38 -2.18
C PRO A 61 11.37 12.83 -0.78
N TYR A 62 10.88 11.59 -0.73
CA TYR A 62 10.48 10.94 0.51
C TYR A 62 10.66 9.41 0.43
N ASN A 63 11.44 8.83 1.34
CA ASN A 63 11.69 7.38 1.44
C ASN A 63 12.06 6.69 0.11
N GLY A 64 12.96 7.31 -0.67
CA GLY A 64 13.40 6.75 -1.95
C GLY A 64 12.38 6.85 -3.08
N SER A 65 11.30 7.63 -2.88
CA SER A 65 10.27 7.94 -3.87
C SER A 65 9.99 9.45 -3.90
N ILE A 66 9.07 9.90 -4.75
CA ILE A 66 8.62 11.29 -4.82
C ILE A 66 7.20 11.36 -4.29
N ALA A 67 7.03 11.98 -3.11
CA ALA A 67 5.73 12.35 -2.57
C ALA A 67 5.26 13.67 -3.20
N ARG A 68 4.03 13.71 -3.71
CA ARG A 68 3.40 14.93 -4.23
C ARG A 68 2.43 15.46 -3.19
N LEU A 69 2.85 16.50 -2.47
CA LEU A 69 2.15 17.04 -1.30
C LEU A 69 1.57 18.43 -1.60
N ASN A 70 0.52 18.80 -0.86
CA ASN A 70 -0.04 20.14 -0.89
C ASN A 70 -0.19 20.67 0.54
N PHE A 71 0.44 21.82 0.83
CA PHE A 71 0.47 22.41 2.17
C PHE A 71 0.54 23.94 2.07
N GLY A 72 -0.06 24.65 3.03
CA GLY A 72 0.04 26.11 3.11
C GLY A 72 -1.27 26.79 3.55
N PRO A 73 -1.26 28.12 3.70
CA PRO A 73 -2.41 28.87 4.25
C PRO A 73 -3.68 28.77 3.40
N VAL A 74 -3.54 28.86 2.07
CA VAL A 74 -4.66 28.76 1.12
C VAL A 74 -5.29 27.36 1.19
N VAL A 75 -4.42 26.33 1.19
CA VAL A 75 -4.85 24.94 1.30
C VAL A 75 -5.53 24.71 2.66
N GLY A 76 -4.96 25.24 3.75
CA GLY A 76 -5.57 25.18 5.07
C GLY A 76 -6.96 25.83 5.14
N ALA A 77 -7.19 26.92 4.39
CA ALA A 77 -8.52 27.53 4.29
C ALA A 77 -9.51 26.63 3.52
N ARG A 78 -9.07 25.95 2.46
CA ARG A 78 -9.89 24.96 1.74
C ARG A 78 -10.24 23.77 2.61
N VAL A 79 -9.25 23.23 3.35
CA VAL A 79 -9.47 22.13 4.30
C VAL A 79 -10.51 22.49 5.35
N ARG A 80 -10.40 23.66 5.99
CA ARG A 80 -11.39 24.13 6.99
C ARG A 80 -12.78 24.22 6.43
N ARG A 81 -12.93 24.83 5.23
CA ARG A 81 -14.23 24.93 4.55
C ARG A 81 -14.81 23.56 4.26
N TRP A 82 -13.98 22.61 3.80
CA TRP A 82 -14.43 21.25 3.54
C TRP A 82 -14.90 20.53 4.80
N VAL A 83 -14.20 20.68 5.93
CA VAL A 83 -14.62 20.14 7.23
C VAL A 83 -15.93 20.78 7.68
N GLU A 84 -16.06 22.11 7.59
CA GLU A 84 -17.25 22.86 8.03
C GLU A 84 -18.49 22.51 7.20
N GLN A 85 -18.35 22.42 5.88
CA GLN A 85 -19.46 22.17 4.96
C GLN A 85 -19.82 20.69 4.82
N GLY A 86 -18.89 19.79 5.13
CA GLY A 86 -19.06 18.35 4.93
C GLY A 86 -20.08 17.70 5.85
N ALA A 87 -20.36 18.29 7.01
CA ALA A 87 -21.26 17.74 8.04
C ALA A 87 -20.98 16.23 8.29
N PHE A 88 -19.70 15.90 8.45
CA PHE A 88 -19.23 14.54 8.59
C PHE A 88 -19.56 13.96 9.98
N ASP A 89 -20.01 12.73 10.01
CA ASP A 89 -20.10 11.95 11.25
C ASP A 89 -18.70 11.64 11.79
N LEU A 90 -17.74 11.35 10.87
CA LEU A 90 -16.32 11.19 11.19
C LEU A 90 -15.42 11.64 10.02
N VAL A 91 -14.18 11.98 10.34
CA VAL A 91 -13.11 12.23 9.35
C VAL A 91 -12.03 11.18 9.50
N HIS A 92 -11.67 10.53 8.38
CA HIS A 92 -10.61 9.52 8.32
C HIS A 92 -9.40 10.07 7.55
N LEU A 93 -8.27 10.17 8.23
CA LEU A 93 -7.03 10.74 7.74
C LEU A 93 -6.05 9.62 7.38
N HIS A 94 -5.53 9.61 6.15
CA HIS A 94 -4.43 8.73 5.80
C HIS A 94 -3.10 9.46 6.00
N GLU A 95 -2.13 8.81 6.68
CA GLU A 95 -0.84 9.40 7.06
C GLU A 95 -0.99 10.75 7.76
N PRO A 96 -1.61 10.81 8.94
CA PRO A 96 -2.04 12.06 9.58
C PRO A 96 -0.91 13.02 9.93
N PHE A 97 0.34 12.55 9.99
CA PHE A 97 1.51 13.35 10.37
C PHE A 97 2.40 13.77 9.20
N ILE A 98 2.02 13.39 7.98
CA ILE A 98 2.67 13.94 6.78
C ILE A 98 2.24 15.41 6.64
N PRO A 99 3.19 16.37 6.47
CA PRO A 99 2.89 17.78 6.29
C PRO A 99 2.19 18.02 4.93
N SER A 100 0.91 17.71 4.88
CA SER A 100 0.02 17.81 3.74
C SER A 100 -1.41 18.00 4.24
N LEU A 101 -2.41 17.68 3.42
CA LEU A 101 -3.84 17.80 3.73
C LEU A 101 -4.23 17.08 5.04
N SER A 102 -3.66 15.89 5.28
CA SER A 102 -4.00 15.11 6.46
C SER A 102 -3.63 15.83 7.76
N MET A 103 -2.45 16.45 7.82
CA MET A 103 -2.06 17.26 8.97
C MET A 103 -2.93 18.52 9.11
N LEU A 104 -3.25 19.18 8.00
CA LEU A 104 -4.14 20.36 8.01
C LEU A 104 -5.55 19.98 8.45
N ALA A 105 -6.07 18.83 8.04
CA ALA A 105 -7.37 18.34 8.44
C ALA A 105 -7.39 17.91 9.91
N LEU A 106 -6.31 17.28 10.40
CA LEU A 106 -6.16 16.98 11.83
C LEU A 106 -6.21 18.24 12.72
N TRP A 107 -5.60 19.33 12.24
CA TRP A 107 -5.70 20.62 12.95
C TRP A 107 -7.10 21.23 12.88
N ALA A 108 -7.77 21.09 11.73
CA ALA A 108 -9.05 21.73 11.47
C ALA A 108 -10.25 21.00 12.10
N ALA A 109 -10.18 19.66 12.20
CA ALA A 109 -11.28 18.86 12.70
C ALA A 109 -11.36 18.85 14.23
N ASP A 110 -12.57 19.03 14.78
CA ASP A 110 -12.94 18.78 16.15
C ASP A 110 -14.11 17.78 16.16
N GLY A 111 -13.91 16.61 16.77
CA GLY A 111 -14.88 15.51 16.79
C GLY A 111 -14.25 14.16 16.47
N PRO A 112 -15.04 13.18 15.95
CA PRO A 112 -14.57 11.85 15.62
C PRO A 112 -13.52 11.85 14.50
N VAL A 113 -12.29 11.46 14.81
CA VAL A 113 -11.18 11.37 13.86
C VAL A 113 -10.57 9.98 13.89
N VAL A 114 -10.47 9.36 12.72
CA VAL A 114 -9.73 8.10 12.51
C VAL A 114 -8.45 8.42 11.74
N GLY A 115 -7.35 7.74 12.07
CA GLY A 115 -6.08 7.88 11.36
C GLY A 115 -5.53 6.53 10.92
N THR A 116 -5.24 6.38 9.61
CA THR A 116 -4.55 5.20 9.08
C THR A 116 -3.08 5.51 8.77
N PHE A 117 -2.21 4.65 9.29
CA PHE A 117 -0.76 4.70 9.14
C PHE A 117 -0.31 3.62 8.15
N HIS A 118 0.28 4.05 7.04
CA HIS A 118 0.73 3.17 5.95
C HIS A 118 2.24 2.93 5.95
N THR A 119 3.01 3.83 6.58
CA THR A 119 4.46 3.84 6.50
C THR A 119 5.09 2.96 7.57
N ALA A 120 5.98 2.05 7.15
CA ALA A 120 6.89 1.34 8.02
C ALA A 120 8.29 1.97 7.95
N MET A 121 8.85 2.36 9.10
CA MET A 121 10.19 2.93 9.21
C MET A 121 10.99 2.20 10.29
N GLU A 122 12.12 1.62 9.92
CA GLU A 122 13.00 0.93 10.89
C GLU A 122 13.64 1.90 11.88
N ARG A 123 14.05 3.10 11.43
CA ARG A 123 14.62 4.16 12.28
C ARG A 123 14.40 5.53 11.64
N SER A 124 13.71 6.44 12.31
CA SER A 124 13.56 7.82 11.86
C SER A 124 14.02 8.80 12.93
N ARG A 125 15.20 9.39 12.72
CA ARG A 125 15.68 10.50 13.55
C ARG A 125 14.77 11.74 13.41
N GLY A 126 14.23 11.96 12.20
CA GLY A 126 13.30 13.05 11.92
C GLY A 126 11.99 12.91 12.70
N LEU A 127 11.40 11.72 12.73
CA LEU A 127 10.14 11.46 13.46
C LEU A 127 10.33 11.66 14.98
N ARG A 128 11.46 11.22 15.53
CA ARG A 128 11.81 11.48 16.94
C ARG A 128 11.98 12.97 17.24
N ALA A 129 12.58 13.74 16.33
CA ALA A 129 12.79 15.16 16.52
C ALA A 129 11.47 15.96 16.55
N ILE A 130 10.45 15.55 15.79
CA ILE A 130 9.14 16.19 15.76
C ILE A 130 8.13 15.59 16.76
N SER A 131 8.49 14.50 17.43
CA SER A 131 7.65 13.78 18.40
C SER A 131 6.99 14.72 19.45
N PRO A 132 7.67 15.71 20.06
CA PRO A 132 7.03 16.60 21.02
C PRO A 132 5.85 17.40 20.46
N VAL A 133 5.83 17.65 19.15
CA VAL A 133 4.74 18.37 18.47
C VAL A 133 3.65 17.38 18.01
N VAL A 134 4.05 16.18 17.60
CA VAL A 134 3.16 15.18 16.99
C VAL A 134 2.41 14.35 18.04
N VAL A 135 3.03 14.05 19.18
CA VAL A 135 2.41 13.25 20.25
C VAL A 135 1.12 13.87 20.77
N PRO A 136 1.04 15.18 21.08
CA PRO A 136 -0.24 15.78 21.48
C PRO A 136 -1.30 15.75 20.38
N MET A 137 -0.88 15.78 19.11
CA MET A 137 -1.81 15.66 17.97
C MET A 137 -2.36 14.24 17.82
N LEU A 138 -1.59 13.22 18.24
CA LEU A 138 -2.03 11.84 18.22
C LEU A 138 -3.28 11.62 19.10
N GLU A 139 -3.43 12.39 20.17
CA GLU A 139 -4.59 12.31 21.07
C GLU A 139 -5.90 12.77 20.42
N LYS A 140 -5.83 13.62 19.40
CA LYS A 140 -7.02 13.99 18.60
C LYS A 140 -7.53 12.83 17.73
N ILE A 141 -6.69 11.82 17.45
CA ILE A 141 -7.04 10.67 16.66
C ILE A 141 -7.66 9.62 17.56
N THR A 142 -8.98 9.58 17.58
CA THR A 142 -9.77 8.69 18.46
C THR A 142 -9.73 7.23 18.01
N GLY A 143 -9.70 6.97 16.69
CA GLY A 143 -9.49 5.65 16.12
C GLY A 143 -8.16 5.58 15.36
N ARG A 144 -7.35 4.55 15.64
CA ARG A 144 -6.04 4.41 15.00
C ARG A 144 -5.93 3.06 14.33
N ILE A 145 -5.59 3.09 13.04
CA ILE A 145 -5.42 1.92 12.17
C ILE A 145 -3.97 1.92 11.67
N ALA A 146 -3.32 0.77 11.69
CA ALA A 146 -2.06 0.53 11.01
C ALA A 146 -2.25 -0.57 9.96
N VAL A 147 -1.75 -0.38 8.74
CA VAL A 147 -1.96 -1.35 7.65
C VAL A 147 -1.14 -2.64 7.80
N SER A 148 -0.25 -2.69 8.77
CA SER A 148 0.57 -3.87 9.08
C SER A 148 1.16 -3.79 10.49
N ALA A 149 1.68 -4.91 10.97
CA ALA A 149 2.45 -4.95 12.23
C ALA A 149 3.67 -4.02 12.17
N GLU A 150 4.32 -3.89 11.00
CA GLU A 150 5.47 -3.01 10.80
C GLU A 150 5.08 -1.53 10.87
N ALA A 151 3.94 -1.14 10.28
CA ALA A 151 3.41 0.22 10.41
C ALA A 151 3.00 0.51 11.86
N ARG A 152 2.35 -0.46 12.55
CA ARG A 152 2.02 -0.35 13.98
C ARG A 152 3.27 -0.19 14.85
N ARG A 153 4.32 -0.99 14.59
CA ARG A 153 5.60 -0.89 15.30
C ARG A 153 6.20 0.50 15.16
N THR A 154 6.16 1.09 13.96
CA THR A 154 6.62 2.47 13.72
C THR A 154 5.87 3.47 14.60
N LEU A 155 4.54 3.34 14.70
CA LEU A 155 3.73 4.21 15.55
C LEU A 155 4.10 4.06 17.03
N VAL A 156 4.20 2.81 17.52
CA VAL A 156 4.53 2.50 18.93
C VAL A 156 5.92 3.00 19.30
N GLU A 157 6.93 2.71 18.48
CA GLU A 157 8.34 3.02 18.82
C GLU A 157 8.68 4.51 18.70
N HIS A 158 8.02 5.23 17.78
CA HIS A 158 8.39 6.62 17.49
C HIS A 158 7.42 7.65 18.05
N LEU A 159 6.16 7.30 18.25
CA LEU A 159 5.11 8.25 18.63
C LEU A 159 4.41 7.89 19.96
N GLY A 160 4.73 6.73 20.53
CA GLY A 160 4.18 6.30 21.83
C GLY A 160 2.69 5.95 21.81
N GLY A 161 2.09 5.83 20.63
CA GLY A 161 0.70 5.42 20.46
C GLY A 161 0.56 3.95 20.08
N ASP A 162 -0.66 3.46 20.02
CA ASP A 162 -0.98 2.12 19.51
C ASP A 162 -2.12 2.19 18.48
N ALA A 163 -2.27 1.16 17.64
CA ALA A 163 -3.27 1.08 16.60
C ALA A 163 -3.78 -0.35 16.39
N VAL A 164 -5.03 -0.48 15.95
CA VAL A 164 -5.54 -1.75 15.43
C VAL A 164 -4.90 -2.03 14.08
N VAL A 165 -4.48 -3.27 13.86
CA VAL A 165 -3.96 -3.67 12.55
C VAL A 165 -5.13 -4.06 11.65
N VAL A 166 -5.34 -3.26 10.59
CA VAL A 166 -6.29 -3.56 9.51
C VAL A 166 -5.51 -3.50 8.21
N PRO A 167 -5.38 -4.62 7.47
CA PRO A 167 -4.52 -4.69 6.29
C PRO A 167 -5.05 -3.83 5.14
N ASN A 168 -4.22 -3.62 4.11
CA ASN A 168 -4.70 -3.04 2.86
C ASN A 168 -5.65 -4.01 2.16
N GLY A 169 -6.71 -3.47 1.56
CA GLY A 169 -7.66 -4.23 0.77
C GLY A 169 -7.18 -4.47 -0.66
N VAL A 170 -7.63 -5.57 -1.23
CA VAL A 170 -7.48 -5.93 -2.66
C VAL A 170 -8.81 -6.46 -3.14
N TYR A 171 -9.25 -6.10 -4.34
CA TYR A 171 -10.38 -6.77 -5.00
C TYR A 171 -9.92 -8.13 -5.51
N VAL A 172 -10.14 -9.17 -4.70
CA VAL A 172 -9.65 -10.53 -4.98
C VAL A 172 -10.21 -11.05 -6.30
N ASP A 173 -11.48 -10.85 -6.57
CA ASP A 173 -12.13 -11.31 -7.79
C ASP A 173 -11.57 -10.65 -9.06
N LYS A 174 -11.12 -9.40 -8.98
CA LYS A 174 -10.44 -8.72 -10.10
C LYS A 174 -9.24 -9.52 -10.64
N PHE A 175 -8.51 -10.19 -9.76
CA PHE A 175 -7.34 -10.99 -10.12
C PHE A 175 -7.71 -12.46 -10.37
N ALA A 176 -8.63 -13.01 -9.58
CA ALA A 176 -9.07 -14.40 -9.71
C ALA A 176 -9.81 -14.68 -11.03
N ASP A 177 -10.64 -13.72 -11.47
CA ASP A 177 -11.46 -13.83 -12.68
C ASP A 177 -10.78 -13.25 -13.91
N ALA A 178 -9.56 -12.71 -13.77
CA ALA A 178 -8.79 -12.23 -14.90
C ALA A 178 -8.52 -13.35 -15.91
N GLY A 179 -8.70 -13.09 -17.18
CA GLY A 179 -8.37 -14.02 -18.25
C GLY A 179 -6.86 -14.28 -18.32
N CYS A 180 -6.47 -15.53 -18.57
CA CYS A 180 -5.06 -15.83 -18.87
C CYS A 180 -4.66 -15.22 -20.21
N ASP A 181 -3.44 -14.69 -20.28
CA ASP A 181 -2.83 -14.30 -21.55
C ASP A 181 -2.03 -15.49 -22.12
N PRO A 182 -2.40 -16.03 -23.30
CA PRO A 182 -1.70 -17.17 -23.88
C PRO A 182 -0.19 -16.94 -24.10
N ARG A 183 0.23 -15.68 -24.29
CA ARG A 183 1.63 -15.30 -24.44
C ARG A 183 2.43 -15.52 -23.15
N TRP A 184 1.75 -15.44 -22.00
CA TRP A 184 2.34 -15.48 -20.66
C TRP A 184 2.07 -16.77 -19.90
N THR A 185 1.08 -17.55 -20.34
CA THR A 185 0.68 -18.79 -19.67
C THR A 185 1.78 -19.84 -19.78
N GLY A 186 2.22 -20.36 -18.64
CA GLY A 186 3.21 -21.41 -18.55
C GLY A 186 2.67 -22.79 -18.92
N THR A 187 3.56 -23.68 -19.35
CA THR A 187 3.27 -25.10 -19.52
C THR A 187 4.22 -25.94 -18.64
N PRO A 188 3.98 -27.23 -18.47
CA PRO A 188 4.92 -28.13 -17.78
C PRO A 188 6.36 -28.01 -18.24
N GLU A 189 6.55 -27.89 -19.56
CA GLU A 189 7.87 -27.85 -20.22
C GLU A 189 8.42 -26.43 -20.29
N ARG A 190 7.56 -25.41 -20.20
CA ARG A 190 7.92 -23.99 -20.26
C ARG A 190 7.21 -23.19 -19.17
N PRO A 191 7.58 -23.39 -17.89
CA PRO A 191 6.95 -22.65 -16.80
C PRO A 191 7.32 -21.16 -16.82
N THR A 192 6.40 -20.32 -16.36
CA THR A 192 6.54 -18.87 -16.37
C THR A 192 6.77 -18.31 -14.97
N VAL A 193 7.86 -17.59 -14.79
CA VAL A 193 8.19 -16.79 -13.62
C VAL A 193 7.97 -15.31 -13.93
N ALA A 194 7.14 -14.63 -13.16
CA ALA A 194 6.87 -13.21 -13.34
C ALA A 194 7.53 -12.37 -12.22
N PHE A 195 8.09 -11.24 -12.59
CA PHE A 195 8.52 -10.16 -11.69
C PHE A 195 7.75 -8.89 -12.05
N LEU A 196 7.34 -8.14 -11.04
CA LEU A 196 6.72 -6.82 -11.22
C LEU A 196 7.26 -5.83 -10.18
N GLY A 197 7.84 -4.73 -10.66
CA GLY A 197 8.35 -3.67 -9.80
C GLY A 197 8.93 -2.50 -10.59
N ARG A 198 9.26 -1.41 -9.89
CA ARG A 198 10.06 -0.36 -10.52
C ARG A 198 11.48 -0.91 -10.77
N LEU A 199 11.92 -0.85 -12.02
CA LEU A 199 13.17 -1.45 -12.44
C LEU A 199 14.39 -0.62 -12.00
N ASP A 200 14.22 0.69 -11.85
CA ASP A 200 15.21 1.66 -11.37
C ASP A 200 15.35 1.72 -9.84
N GLU A 201 14.50 1.01 -9.10
CA GLU A 201 14.59 0.90 -7.63
C GLU A 201 15.30 -0.39 -7.21
N GLN A 202 16.57 -0.32 -6.88
CA GLN A 202 17.37 -1.50 -6.48
C GLN A 202 16.75 -2.31 -5.34
N ARG A 203 16.05 -1.63 -4.40
CA ARG A 203 15.35 -2.32 -3.31
C ARG A 203 14.24 -3.26 -3.78
N LYS A 204 13.75 -3.14 -5.02
CA LYS A 204 12.78 -4.08 -5.62
C LYS A 204 13.43 -5.41 -6.01
N GLY A 205 14.76 -5.49 -6.01
CA GLY A 205 15.52 -6.73 -6.06
C GLY A 205 15.68 -7.33 -7.46
N LEU A 206 15.48 -6.56 -8.54
CA LEU A 206 15.77 -7.05 -9.90
C LEU A 206 17.21 -7.58 -10.05
N PRO A 207 18.26 -6.94 -9.46
CA PRO A 207 19.61 -7.50 -9.50
C PRO A 207 19.73 -8.90 -8.88
N ILE A 208 18.96 -9.18 -7.82
CA ILE A 208 18.95 -10.50 -7.14
C ILE A 208 18.33 -11.54 -8.08
N LEU A 209 17.21 -11.20 -8.71
CA LEU A 209 16.59 -12.08 -9.71
C LEU A 209 17.54 -12.33 -10.88
N ALA A 210 18.14 -11.26 -11.45
CA ALA A 210 19.05 -11.37 -12.58
C ALA A 210 20.25 -12.29 -12.28
N ALA A 211 20.80 -12.25 -11.08
CA ALA A 211 21.87 -13.14 -10.66
C ALA A 211 21.42 -14.61 -10.47
N ALA A 212 20.12 -14.85 -10.17
CA ALA A 212 19.57 -16.18 -9.94
C ALA A 212 19.17 -16.91 -11.24
N VAL A 213 18.84 -16.18 -12.33
CA VAL A 213 18.28 -16.74 -13.57
C VAL A 213 19.14 -17.86 -14.14
N GLY A 214 20.47 -17.70 -14.17
CA GLY A 214 21.37 -18.70 -14.75
C GLY A 214 21.33 -20.07 -14.06
N GLU A 215 21.27 -20.07 -12.73
CA GLU A 215 21.17 -21.29 -11.92
C GLU A 215 19.80 -21.97 -12.11
N VAL A 216 18.72 -21.18 -12.20
CA VAL A 216 17.39 -21.71 -12.49
C VAL A 216 17.34 -22.36 -13.86
N LEU A 217 17.86 -21.70 -14.91
CA LEU A 217 17.85 -22.22 -16.28
C LEU A 217 18.76 -23.45 -16.45
N ALA A 218 19.83 -23.57 -15.66
CA ALA A 218 20.68 -24.78 -15.65
C ALA A 218 19.90 -26.02 -15.16
N THR A 219 18.92 -25.86 -14.29
CA THR A 219 18.13 -26.98 -13.72
C THR A 219 16.76 -27.12 -14.40
N VAL A 220 16.14 -26.01 -14.81
CA VAL A 220 14.85 -25.96 -15.51
C VAL A 220 15.03 -25.19 -16.82
N PRO A 221 15.62 -25.81 -17.87
CA PRO A 221 16.01 -25.11 -19.11
C PRO A 221 14.84 -24.47 -19.87
N GLY A 222 13.61 -24.98 -19.68
CA GLY A 222 12.41 -24.44 -20.30
C GLY A 222 11.81 -23.25 -19.58
N ALA A 223 12.30 -22.88 -18.40
CA ALA A 223 11.73 -21.76 -17.64
C ALA A 223 11.89 -20.44 -18.41
N ARG A 224 10.87 -19.60 -18.33
CA ARG A 224 10.94 -18.23 -18.85
C ARG A 224 10.61 -17.21 -17.76
N PHE A 225 11.22 -16.04 -17.90
CA PHE A 225 11.09 -14.94 -16.97
C PHE A 225 10.44 -13.75 -17.67
N LEU A 226 9.35 -13.25 -17.10
CA LEU A 226 8.66 -12.04 -17.54
C LEU A 226 8.95 -10.92 -16.55
N VAL A 227 9.67 -9.90 -17.00
CA VAL A 227 10.07 -8.76 -16.18
C VAL A 227 9.22 -7.55 -16.55
N ALA A 228 8.26 -7.20 -15.67
CA ALA A 228 7.36 -6.09 -15.87
C ALA A 228 7.72 -4.94 -14.93
N GLY A 229 7.55 -3.71 -15.42
CA GLY A 229 7.72 -2.48 -14.63
C GLY A 229 8.28 -1.32 -15.41
N ARG A 230 8.14 -0.13 -14.82
CA ARG A 230 8.71 1.11 -15.36
C ARG A 230 10.09 1.35 -14.77
N GLY A 231 10.88 2.16 -15.45
CA GLY A 231 12.25 2.50 -15.07
C GLY A 231 13.29 1.83 -15.95
N GLU A 232 14.52 2.27 -15.85
CA GLU A 232 15.66 1.74 -16.58
C GLU A 232 16.36 0.65 -15.75
N ALA A 233 16.79 -0.41 -16.42
CA ALA A 233 17.51 -1.54 -15.84
C ALA A 233 18.64 -1.96 -16.78
N THR A 234 19.51 -1.02 -17.13
CA THR A 234 20.54 -1.20 -18.17
C THR A 234 21.50 -2.33 -17.83
N GLU A 235 21.95 -2.42 -16.57
CA GLU A 235 22.89 -3.44 -16.11
C GLU A 235 22.24 -4.83 -16.11
N GLU A 236 21.03 -4.95 -15.56
CA GLU A 236 20.29 -6.20 -15.48
C GLU A 236 19.88 -6.69 -16.87
N ARG A 237 19.50 -5.78 -17.79
CA ARG A 237 19.23 -6.13 -19.19
C ARG A 237 20.47 -6.72 -19.85
N ALA A 238 21.61 -6.03 -19.77
CA ALA A 238 22.87 -6.51 -20.34
C ALA A 238 23.29 -7.87 -19.76
N LEU A 239 23.04 -8.09 -18.45
CA LEU A 239 23.30 -9.38 -17.81
C LEU A 239 22.38 -10.49 -18.31
N LEU A 240 21.11 -10.18 -18.59
CA LEU A 240 20.06 -11.14 -18.93
C LEU A 240 19.96 -11.40 -20.43
N ASP A 241 20.46 -10.51 -21.29
CA ASP A 241 20.40 -10.64 -22.76
C ASP A 241 21.03 -11.97 -23.27
N ARG A 242 22.01 -12.50 -22.54
CA ARG A 242 22.63 -13.82 -22.88
C ARG A 242 21.66 -15.00 -22.83
N TYR A 243 20.51 -14.85 -22.16
CA TYR A 243 19.50 -15.92 -22.04
C TYR A 243 18.40 -15.83 -23.11
N GLY A 244 18.48 -14.84 -24.01
CA GLY A 244 17.60 -14.71 -25.18
C GLY A 244 16.11 -14.78 -24.79
N ASP A 245 15.36 -15.64 -25.48
CA ASP A 245 13.91 -15.80 -25.31
C ASP A 245 13.46 -16.33 -23.93
N SER A 246 14.41 -16.74 -23.09
CA SER A 246 14.09 -17.15 -21.72
C SER A 246 13.79 -15.95 -20.81
N VAL A 247 14.16 -14.73 -21.21
CA VAL A 247 13.87 -13.52 -20.42
C VAL A 247 13.23 -12.46 -21.32
N THR A 248 12.05 -12.00 -20.93
CA THR A 248 11.31 -10.98 -21.68
C THR A 248 11.01 -9.79 -20.77
N PHE A 249 11.45 -8.60 -21.16
CA PHE A 249 11.09 -7.36 -20.52
C PHE A 249 9.80 -6.80 -21.13
N LEU A 250 8.74 -6.72 -20.32
CA LEU A 250 7.41 -6.25 -20.75
C LEU A 250 7.27 -4.72 -20.73
N GLY A 251 8.18 -4.03 -20.00
CA GLY A 251 8.02 -2.59 -19.74
C GLY A 251 6.90 -2.31 -18.74
N GLY A 252 6.38 -1.08 -18.76
CA GLY A 252 5.22 -0.70 -17.93
C GLY A 252 3.97 -1.38 -18.45
N ILE A 253 3.24 -2.02 -17.56
CA ILE A 253 1.96 -2.71 -17.84
C ILE A 253 0.79 -1.99 -17.18
N THR A 254 -0.41 -2.17 -17.72
CA THR A 254 -1.67 -1.65 -17.15
C THR A 254 -2.14 -2.52 -15.98
N ASP A 255 -3.13 -2.03 -15.21
CA ASP A 255 -3.72 -2.82 -14.11
C ASP A 255 -4.44 -4.08 -14.61
N GLU A 256 -5.01 -4.02 -15.82
CA GLU A 256 -5.62 -5.20 -16.46
C GLU A 256 -4.55 -6.21 -16.88
N GLU A 257 -3.48 -5.76 -17.50
CA GLU A 257 -2.33 -6.61 -17.86
C GLU A 257 -1.67 -7.21 -16.62
N LYS A 258 -1.58 -6.44 -15.51
CA LYS A 258 -1.09 -6.95 -14.22
C LYS A 258 -1.93 -8.13 -13.71
N ALA A 259 -3.25 -8.00 -13.74
CA ALA A 259 -4.14 -9.08 -13.33
C ALA A 259 -3.96 -10.33 -14.22
N ARG A 260 -3.91 -10.14 -15.54
CA ARG A 260 -3.62 -11.22 -16.50
C ARG A 260 -2.25 -11.85 -16.30
N LEU A 261 -1.22 -11.06 -15.97
CA LEU A 261 0.13 -11.55 -15.69
C LEU A 261 0.13 -12.52 -14.50
N PHE A 262 -0.49 -12.09 -13.37
CA PHE A 262 -0.59 -12.94 -12.18
C PHE A 262 -1.48 -14.18 -12.40
N ARG A 263 -2.48 -14.09 -13.28
CA ARG A 263 -3.34 -15.20 -13.64
C ARG A 263 -2.65 -16.21 -14.54
N SER A 264 -1.65 -15.77 -15.33
CA SER A 264 -0.94 -16.59 -16.33
C SER A 264 0.36 -17.19 -15.80
N ALA A 265 1.00 -16.53 -14.83
CA ALA A 265 2.30 -16.96 -14.32
C ALA A 265 2.18 -18.16 -13.36
N ASP A 266 3.09 -19.13 -13.50
CA ASP A 266 3.23 -20.23 -12.54
C ASP A 266 3.77 -19.73 -11.20
N VAL A 267 4.74 -18.81 -11.25
CA VAL A 267 5.40 -18.23 -10.08
C VAL A 267 5.46 -16.71 -10.21
N TYR A 268 5.12 -15.99 -9.16
CA TYR A 268 5.46 -14.59 -8.99
C TYR A 268 6.63 -14.46 -8.01
N VAL A 269 7.69 -13.75 -8.43
CA VAL A 269 8.88 -13.54 -7.59
C VAL A 269 8.92 -12.11 -7.06
N ALA A 270 9.11 -11.99 -5.73
CA ALA A 270 9.18 -10.72 -5.00
C ALA A 270 10.52 -10.63 -4.22
N PRO A 271 11.64 -10.24 -4.88
CA PRO A 271 12.96 -10.30 -4.29
C PRO A 271 13.38 -9.00 -3.57
N GLN A 272 12.42 -8.26 -3.01
CA GLN A 272 12.68 -7.00 -2.34
C GLN A 272 13.66 -7.16 -1.17
N THR A 273 14.52 -6.15 -1.00
CA THR A 273 15.52 -6.13 0.07
C THR A 273 15.09 -5.39 1.33
N GLY A 274 13.94 -4.71 1.29
CA GLY A 274 13.37 -3.95 2.42
C GLY A 274 12.52 -2.78 1.96
N GLY A 275 12.08 -1.95 2.91
CA GLY A 275 11.28 -0.74 2.63
C GLY A 275 9.83 -1.04 2.20
N GLU A 276 9.33 -2.23 2.47
CA GLU A 276 7.94 -2.61 2.26
C GLU A 276 7.18 -2.60 3.59
N SER A 277 6.06 -1.91 3.63
CA SER A 277 5.21 -1.86 4.83
C SER A 277 4.19 -2.98 4.88
N PHE A 278 3.76 -3.49 3.73
CA PHE A 278 2.72 -4.53 3.64
C PHE A 278 3.04 -5.60 2.59
N GLY A 279 3.21 -5.23 1.34
CA GLY A 279 3.42 -6.17 0.23
C GLY A 279 2.13 -6.48 -0.54
N ILE A 280 1.38 -5.44 -0.91
CA ILE A 280 0.11 -5.56 -1.64
C ILE A 280 0.22 -6.42 -2.91
N VAL A 281 1.36 -6.34 -3.60
CA VAL A 281 1.60 -7.11 -4.84
C VAL A 281 1.63 -8.62 -4.59
N LEU A 282 2.04 -9.07 -3.38
CA LEU A 282 1.95 -10.48 -3.02
C LEU A 282 0.50 -10.94 -2.92
N VAL A 283 -0.35 -10.11 -2.32
CA VAL A 283 -1.79 -10.39 -2.18
C VAL A 283 -2.45 -10.45 -3.56
N GLU A 284 -2.13 -9.50 -4.44
CA GLU A 284 -2.59 -9.48 -5.84
C GLU A 284 -2.17 -10.75 -6.60
N ALA A 285 -0.91 -11.17 -6.45
CA ALA A 285 -0.38 -12.38 -7.10
C ALA A 285 -1.02 -13.66 -6.55
N MET A 286 -1.24 -13.75 -5.22
CA MET A 286 -2.00 -14.85 -4.60
C MET A 286 -3.43 -14.91 -5.11
N ALA A 287 -4.10 -13.76 -5.25
CA ALA A 287 -5.45 -13.67 -5.80
C ALA A 287 -5.50 -14.14 -7.25
N GLY A 288 -4.52 -13.78 -8.08
CA GLY A 288 -4.36 -14.27 -9.45
C GLY A 288 -4.01 -15.77 -9.55
N GLY A 289 -3.64 -16.40 -8.44
CA GLY A 289 -3.32 -17.83 -8.39
C GLY A 289 -1.87 -18.18 -8.69
N ALA A 290 -0.98 -17.20 -8.86
CA ALA A 290 0.46 -17.45 -8.97
C ALA A 290 1.02 -17.94 -7.62
N LEU A 291 1.98 -18.90 -7.68
CA LEU A 291 2.74 -19.24 -6.48
C LEU A 291 3.71 -18.10 -6.15
N VAL A 292 3.57 -17.50 -4.97
CA VAL A 292 4.47 -16.43 -4.56
C VAL A 292 5.77 -17.00 -3.99
N VAL A 293 6.90 -16.53 -4.54
CA VAL A 293 8.25 -16.73 -4.00
C VAL A 293 8.79 -15.36 -3.59
N ALA A 294 8.99 -15.11 -2.30
CA ALA A 294 9.36 -13.81 -1.78
C ALA A 294 10.56 -13.85 -0.83
N SER A 295 11.26 -12.74 -0.69
CA SER A 295 12.29 -12.60 0.34
C SER A 295 11.68 -12.65 1.74
N ASP A 296 12.49 -13.07 2.73
CA ASP A 296 12.07 -13.26 4.13
C ASP A 296 12.02 -11.95 4.94
N ILE A 297 11.64 -10.83 4.31
CA ILE A 297 11.41 -9.57 5.04
C ILE A 297 10.13 -9.66 5.89
N PRO A 298 10.07 -8.98 7.06
CA PRO A 298 8.95 -9.12 8.00
C PRO A 298 7.56 -8.91 7.38
N ALA A 299 7.41 -7.90 6.52
CA ALA A 299 6.14 -7.64 5.84
C ALA A 299 5.68 -8.83 4.98
N PHE A 300 6.60 -9.48 4.27
CA PHE A 300 6.29 -10.61 3.41
C PHE A 300 6.05 -11.90 4.20
N GLN A 301 6.79 -12.10 5.29
CA GLN A 301 6.51 -13.20 6.22
C GLN A 301 5.08 -13.11 6.77
N ALA A 302 4.63 -11.90 7.15
CA ALA A 302 3.28 -11.68 7.65
C ALA A 302 2.20 -11.98 6.59
N VAL A 303 2.37 -11.51 5.35
CA VAL A 303 1.41 -11.74 4.26
C VAL A 303 1.35 -13.21 3.86
N LEU A 304 2.50 -13.89 3.82
CA LEU A 304 2.62 -15.28 3.40
C LEU A 304 2.46 -16.29 4.54
N ASP A 305 1.99 -15.83 5.71
CA ASP A 305 1.79 -16.73 6.87
C ASP A 305 3.06 -17.54 7.20
N SER A 306 4.20 -16.83 7.31
CA SER A 306 5.52 -17.41 7.54
C SER A 306 5.91 -18.52 6.54
N GLY A 307 5.44 -18.41 5.28
CA GLY A 307 5.75 -19.34 4.20
C GLY A 307 4.69 -20.41 3.93
N SER A 308 3.58 -20.42 4.67
CA SER A 308 2.49 -21.39 4.43
C SER A 308 1.67 -21.06 3.18
N ALA A 309 1.50 -19.77 2.85
CA ALA A 309 0.77 -19.27 1.69
C ALA A 309 1.68 -18.83 0.52
N GLY A 310 2.99 -19.10 0.62
CA GLY A 310 4.00 -18.82 -0.39
C GLY A 310 5.29 -19.53 -0.04
N ARG A 311 6.38 -19.20 -0.72
CA ARG A 311 7.72 -19.67 -0.39
C ARG A 311 8.60 -18.50 -0.03
N LEU A 312 9.42 -18.65 1.00
CA LEU A 312 10.36 -17.63 1.44
C LEU A 312 11.79 -18.04 1.09
N PHE A 313 12.59 -17.08 0.64
CA PHE A 313 14.02 -17.24 0.46
C PHE A 313 14.78 -16.18 1.24
N ARG A 314 16.05 -16.41 1.56
CA ARG A 314 16.87 -15.48 2.32
C ARG A 314 17.07 -14.16 1.56
N ARG A 315 16.68 -13.06 2.14
CA ARG A 315 16.82 -11.70 1.62
C ARG A 315 18.25 -11.43 1.11
N GLY A 316 18.34 -10.93 -0.13
CA GLY A 316 19.62 -10.55 -0.73
C GLY A 316 20.49 -11.70 -1.18
N ASP A 317 20.00 -12.94 -1.18
CA ASP A 317 20.75 -14.14 -1.57
C ASP A 317 20.22 -14.73 -2.87
N PRO A 318 20.89 -14.49 -4.03
CA PRO A 318 20.48 -15.02 -5.31
C PRO A 318 20.48 -16.56 -5.38
N ALA A 319 21.42 -17.23 -4.69
CA ALA A 319 21.48 -18.69 -4.68
C ALA A 319 20.33 -19.30 -3.86
N SER A 320 19.92 -18.65 -2.75
CA SER A 320 18.71 -19.03 -2.03
C SER A 320 17.48 -18.85 -2.89
N LEU A 321 17.35 -17.72 -3.64
CA LEU A 321 16.27 -17.50 -4.59
C LEU A 321 16.23 -18.57 -5.67
N ALA A 322 17.38 -18.88 -6.29
CA ALA A 322 17.46 -19.88 -7.37
C ALA A 322 16.98 -21.25 -6.89
N ARG A 323 17.45 -21.73 -5.75
CA ARG A 323 16.99 -23.00 -5.14
C ARG A 323 15.49 -23.00 -4.91
N THR A 324 14.94 -21.94 -4.31
CA THR A 324 13.51 -21.86 -4.01
C THR A 324 12.67 -21.82 -5.29
N LEU A 325 13.14 -21.14 -6.36
CA LEU A 325 12.48 -21.15 -7.66
C LEU A 325 12.53 -22.54 -8.32
N VAL A 326 13.67 -23.22 -8.29
CA VAL A 326 13.81 -24.59 -8.81
C VAL A 326 12.85 -25.54 -8.09
N GLU A 327 12.79 -25.50 -6.76
CA GLU A 327 11.84 -26.29 -5.97
C GLU A 327 10.38 -26.00 -6.34
N ALA A 328 10.03 -24.70 -6.45
CA ALA A 328 8.68 -24.25 -6.81
C ALA A 328 8.25 -24.75 -8.22
N LEU A 329 9.17 -24.78 -9.16
CA LEU A 329 8.92 -25.20 -10.55
C LEU A 329 8.93 -26.71 -10.72
N SER A 330 9.74 -27.43 -9.95
CA SER A 330 9.93 -28.88 -10.07
C SER A 330 8.90 -29.70 -9.28
N HIS A 331 8.42 -29.21 -8.11
CA HIS A 331 7.54 -29.95 -7.21
C HIS A 331 6.08 -29.44 -7.30
N ARG A 332 5.42 -29.66 -8.45
CA ARG A 332 4.08 -29.13 -8.76
C ARG A 332 2.99 -29.50 -7.75
N GLY A 333 3.02 -30.68 -7.17
CA GLY A 333 2.04 -31.11 -6.17
C GLY A 333 2.11 -30.29 -4.89
N GLU A 334 3.33 -29.99 -4.43
CA GLU A 334 3.55 -29.11 -3.28
C GLU A 334 3.18 -27.65 -3.62
N ALA A 335 3.57 -27.17 -4.82
CA ALA A 335 3.22 -25.86 -5.30
C ALA A 335 1.71 -25.64 -5.30
N GLU A 336 0.91 -26.63 -5.79
CA GLU A 336 -0.54 -26.53 -5.77
C GLU A 336 -1.13 -26.57 -4.38
N SER A 337 -0.53 -27.29 -3.44
CA SER A 337 -0.93 -27.26 -2.03
C SER A 337 -0.74 -25.86 -1.41
N VAL A 338 0.39 -25.19 -1.74
CA VAL A 338 0.64 -23.80 -1.30
C VAL A 338 -0.33 -22.83 -1.93
N ARG A 339 -0.60 -22.94 -3.25
CA ARG A 339 -1.60 -22.10 -3.94
C ARG A 339 -3.00 -22.23 -3.33
N ARG A 340 -3.42 -23.45 -2.93
CA ARG A 340 -4.71 -23.64 -2.23
C ARG A 340 -4.77 -22.87 -0.92
N ARG A 341 -3.71 -22.95 -0.11
CA ARG A 341 -3.61 -22.16 1.13
C ARG A 341 -3.60 -20.65 0.84
N ALA A 342 -2.86 -20.21 -0.18
CA ALA A 342 -2.84 -18.82 -0.62
C ALA A 342 -4.24 -18.30 -0.98
N ARG A 343 -5.04 -19.09 -1.73
CA ARG A 343 -6.43 -18.75 -2.07
C ARG A 343 -7.35 -18.60 -0.84
N THR A 344 -7.11 -19.35 0.21
CA THR A 344 -7.84 -19.18 1.49
C THR A 344 -7.33 -17.96 2.24
N THR A 345 -6.01 -17.81 2.32
CA THR A 345 -5.36 -16.71 3.05
C THR A 345 -5.71 -15.35 2.45
N VAL A 346 -5.81 -15.24 1.13
CA VAL A 346 -6.06 -13.97 0.44
C VAL A 346 -7.43 -13.36 0.75
N GLN A 347 -8.43 -14.17 1.11
CA GLN A 347 -9.78 -13.69 1.42
C GLN A 347 -9.84 -12.71 2.60
N ARG A 348 -8.91 -12.80 3.54
CA ARG A 348 -8.81 -11.84 4.64
C ARG A 348 -8.39 -10.44 4.20
N TYR A 349 -7.85 -10.31 2.99
CA TYR A 349 -7.42 -9.07 2.36
C TYR A 349 -8.41 -8.55 1.32
N ASP A 350 -9.53 -9.27 1.09
CA ASP A 350 -10.58 -8.76 0.23
C ASP A 350 -11.18 -7.47 0.78
N TRP A 351 -11.49 -6.52 -0.10
CA TRP A 351 -12.02 -5.23 0.31
C TRP A 351 -13.29 -5.36 1.14
N SER A 352 -14.13 -6.36 0.90
CA SER A 352 -15.30 -6.62 1.73
C SER A 352 -14.91 -6.89 3.19
N SER A 353 -13.94 -7.79 3.41
CA SER A 353 -13.45 -8.16 4.74
C SER A 353 -12.68 -7.01 5.43
N VAL A 354 -11.90 -6.25 4.65
CA VAL A 354 -11.12 -5.12 5.16
C VAL A 354 -12.05 -3.97 5.56
N THR A 355 -13.06 -3.67 4.75
CA THR A 355 -14.02 -2.61 5.06
C THR A 355 -14.86 -2.94 6.28
N ASP A 356 -15.23 -4.22 6.52
CA ASP A 356 -15.90 -4.62 7.77
C ASP A 356 -15.05 -4.29 9.00
N GLN A 357 -13.73 -4.53 8.94
CA GLN A 357 -12.82 -4.18 10.03
C GLN A 357 -12.71 -2.66 10.22
N ILE A 358 -12.63 -1.88 9.13
CA ILE A 358 -12.60 -0.41 9.18
C ILE A 358 -13.90 0.14 9.78
N LEU A 359 -15.05 -0.39 9.35
CA LEU A 359 -16.36 0.00 9.90
C LEU A 359 -16.47 -0.34 11.39
N GLY A 360 -15.91 -1.46 11.84
CA GLY A 360 -15.82 -1.77 13.26
C GLY A 360 -15.05 -0.72 14.06
N VAL A 361 -13.98 -0.14 13.49
CA VAL A 361 -13.26 0.99 14.11
C VAL A 361 -14.11 2.26 14.09
N TYR A 362 -14.84 2.51 12.99
CA TYR A 362 -15.75 3.67 12.92
C TYR A 362 -16.86 3.58 13.97
N ASP A 363 -17.50 2.43 14.12
CA ASP A 363 -18.55 2.21 15.10
C ASP A 363 -18.04 2.41 16.54
N MET A 364 -16.84 1.93 16.84
CA MET A 364 -16.20 2.14 18.14
C MET A 364 -15.99 3.64 18.41
N VAL A 365 -15.45 4.39 17.44
CA VAL A 365 -15.20 5.83 17.55
C VAL A 365 -16.51 6.60 17.72
N LEU A 366 -17.53 6.27 16.93
CA LEU A 366 -18.82 6.94 16.97
C LEU A 366 -19.61 6.64 18.24
N SER A 367 -19.46 5.44 18.83
CA SER A 367 -20.12 5.08 20.09
C SER A 367 -19.65 5.92 21.28
N THR A 368 -18.44 6.49 21.19
CA THR A 368 -17.87 7.38 22.22
C THR A 368 -17.98 8.85 21.87
N ALA A 369 -18.46 9.18 20.67
CA ALA A 369 -18.55 10.55 20.20
C ALA A 369 -19.81 11.26 20.75
N HIS A 370 -19.64 12.51 21.19
CA HIS A 370 -20.74 13.33 21.68
C HIS A 370 -21.35 14.26 20.61
N ALA A 371 -20.67 14.43 19.49
CA ALA A 371 -21.10 15.30 18.39
C ALA A 371 -20.42 14.91 17.06
N PRO A 372 -21.03 15.22 15.90
CA PRO A 372 -20.37 15.08 14.60
C PRO A 372 -19.18 16.04 14.48
N VAL A 373 -18.37 15.82 13.44
CA VAL A 373 -17.17 16.63 13.18
C VAL A 373 -17.55 18.06 12.82
N ARG A 374 -16.85 19.02 13.40
CA ARG A 374 -16.96 20.46 13.10
C ARG A 374 -15.58 21.09 12.95
N GLU A 375 -15.53 22.30 12.43
CA GLU A 375 -14.29 23.09 12.37
C GLU A 375 -13.86 23.49 13.80
N ASP A 376 -12.60 23.24 14.14
CA ASP A 376 -11.98 23.78 15.36
C ASP A 376 -11.58 25.26 15.11
N PRO A 377 -12.25 26.25 15.78
CA PRO A 377 -11.94 27.66 15.57
C PRO A 377 -10.47 28.03 15.88
N ARG A 378 -9.81 27.26 16.76
CA ARG A 378 -8.41 27.47 17.14
C ARG A 378 -7.47 27.19 15.96
N SER A 379 -7.90 26.37 14.97
CA SER A 379 -7.14 26.08 13.75
C SER A 379 -6.86 27.32 12.88
N ARG A 380 -7.58 28.41 13.10
CA ARG A 380 -7.48 29.65 12.30
C ARG A 380 -6.17 30.40 12.53
N THR A 381 -5.50 30.20 13.66
CA THR A 381 -4.21 30.83 13.98
C THR A 381 -3.11 29.81 14.19
N MET A 382 -1.84 30.19 13.91
CA MET A 382 -0.68 29.30 14.13
C MET A 382 -0.52 28.97 15.63
N TYR A 383 -0.71 29.95 16.50
CA TYR A 383 -0.66 29.78 17.95
C TYR A 383 -1.80 28.87 18.45
N GLY A 384 -3.02 29.07 17.93
CA GLY A 384 -4.17 28.22 18.26
C GLY A 384 -3.97 26.76 17.85
N ARG A 385 -3.28 26.49 16.73
CA ARG A 385 -2.95 25.11 16.28
C ARG A 385 -2.01 24.41 17.24
N LEU A 386 -0.97 25.09 17.71
CA LEU A 386 -0.05 24.56 18.71
C LEU A 386 -0.78 24.33 20.05
N ARG A 387 -1.61 25.28 20.47
CA ARG A 387 -2.36 25.19 21.72
C ARG A 387 -3.46 24.13 21.70
N ALA A 388 -4.19 23.97 20.60
CA ALA A 388 -5.17 22.91 20.40
C ALA A 388 -4.55 21.50 20.44
N ALA A 389 -3.25 21.39 20.13
CA ALA A 389 -2.51 20.14 20.26
C ALA A 389 -2.07 19.84 21.71
N THR A 390 -2.01 20.83 22.59
CA THR A 390 -1.48 20.69 23.95
C THR A 390 -2.54 20.77 25.06
N GLU A 391 -3.74 21.30 24.75
CA GLU A 391 -4.80 21.52 25.75
C GLU A 391 -6.03 20.66 25.42
N ARG A 392 -6.06 19.40 25.85
CA ARG A 392 -7.32 18.73 26.20
C ARG A 392 -7.45 18.73 27.72
N PRO A 393 -8.51 19.32 28.29
CA PRO A 393 -8.82 19.07 29.68
C PRO A 393 -9.20 17.60 29.82
N TRP A 394 -8.57 16.95 30.77
CA TRP A 394 -9.01 15.65 31.27
C TRP A 394 -10.42 15.87 31.85
N ALA A 395 -11.45 15.41 31.14
CA ALA A 395 -12.80 15.28 31.62
C ALA A 395 -13.23 13.83 31.49
#